data_f0d7c3b12924cec4117d717714b107e4
#
_entry.id   f0d7c3b12924cec4117d717714b107e4
#
_cell.length_a   1.000
_cell.length_b   1.000
_cell.length_c   1.000
_cell.angle_alpha   90.00
_cell.angle_beta   90.00
_cell.angle_gamma   90.00
#
_symmetry.space_group_name_H-M   'P 1'
#
loop_
_entity.id
_entity.type
_entity.pdbx_description
1 polymer ?
#
loop_
_entity_poly.entity_id
_entity_poly.type
_entity_poly.pdbx_seq_one_letter_code
_entity_poly.pdbx_strand_id
1 'polypeptide(L)'
;RNFSKNIVEHIRERSFKMEYKKLGKSDVLVSELILGCWAMGGDYFGATEDAASLEALEVSYEKGVNTFDTAEIYGNGRSERVVGEAARRIGRDKVRIISKVFKPSMSRDKMIKACEDSLQRLGTDYLDVYFLHYPVEEKEVSIQERMETMEELKKAGKIRAIGLSNFSLEEMKAAMKYGQVDVIQPCYSLLWRYDEELLKFSRENGIAVIPYSTLAQGLLTGKYKKGA
;
A
#
# COMPACT_ATOMS: atom_id res chain seq x y z
N ARG A 1 -10.45 31.95 -25.05
CA ARG A 1 -9.40 32.17 -24.00
C ARG A 1 -9.94 32.25 -22.56
N ASN A 2 -11.25 32.48 -22.33
CA ASN A 2 -11.84 32.57 -20.98
C ASN A 2 -12.36 31.23 -20.45
N PHE A 3 -12.64 30.25 -21.30
CA PHE A 3 -13.25 28.96 -20.87
C PHE A 3 -12.28 28.09 -20.03
N SER A 4 -10.98 28.11 -20.40
CA SER A 4 -9.95 27.34 -19.68
C SER A 4 -9.59 27.96 -18.33
N LYS A 5 -9.65 29.30 -18.20
CA LYS A 5 -9.40 29.97 -16.90
C LYS A 5 -10.52 29.69 -15.91
N ASN A 6 -11.78 29.75 -16.32
CA ASN A 6 -12.93 29.48 -15.45
C ASN A 6 -12.96 28.03 -14.96
N ILE A 7 -12.55 27.05 -15.80
CA ILE A 7 -12.46 25.64 -15.38
C ILE A 7 -11.35 25.46 -14.34
N VAL A 8 -10.18 26.07 -14.54
CA VAL A 8 -9.05 25.99 -13.61
C VAL A 8 -9.36 26.69 -12.28
N GLU A 9 -10.04 27.83 -12.30
CA GLU A 9 -10.51 28.53 -11.09
C GLU A 9 -11.59 27.70 -10.37
N HIS A 10 -12.55 27.14 -11.09
CA HIS A 10 -13.61 26.31 -10.52
C HIS A 10 -13.09 24.98 -9.91
N ILE A 11 -11.98 24.45 -10.44
CA ILE A 11 -11.28 23.28 -9.85
C ILE A 11 -10.46 23.72 -8.61
N ARG A 12 -9.91 24.92 -8.58
CA ARG A 12 -9.18 25.46 -7.42
C ARG A 12 -10.09 25.79 -6.23
N GLU A 13 -11.34 26.18 -6.48
CA GLU A 13 -12.31 26.56 -5.44
C GLU A 13 -13.08 25.38 -4.84
N ARG A 14 -13.08 24.19 -5.46
CA ARG A 14 -13.55 22.98 -4.80
C ARG A 14 -12.54 22.59 -3.73
N SER A 15 -12.82 22.92 -2.49
CA SER A 15 -12.10 22.34 -1.35
C SER A 15 -12.18 20.82 -1.50
N PHE A 16 -11.08 20.19 -1.91
CA PHE A 16 -10.99 18.73 -2.00
C PHE A 16 -11.19 18.18 -0.58
N LYS A 17 -12.35 17.59 -0.35
CA LYS A 17 -12.62 16.91 0.92
C LYS A 17 -12.19 15.46 0.76
N MET A 18 -11.17 15.05 1.51
CA MET A 18 -10.72 13.67 1.54
C MET A 18 -11.87 12.75 1.97
N GLU A 19 -12.15 11.74 1.15
CA GLU A 19 -13.06 10.66 1.52
C GLU A 19 -12.29 9.52 2.17
N TYR A 20 -12.97 8.82 3.08
CA TYR A 20 -12.43 7.63 3.74
C TYR A 20 -13.29 6.44 3.38
N LYS A 21 -12.64 5.34 2.98
CA LYS A 21 -13.32 4.13 2.50
C LYS A 21 -12.91 2.94 3.33
N LYS A 22 -13.87 2.07 3.57
CA LYS A 22 -13.61 0.80 4.24
C LYS A 22 -12.82 -0.11 3.32
N LEU A 23 -11.77 -0.74 3.86
CA LEU A 23 -10.89 -1.60 3.10
C LEU A 23 -11.47 -3.02 3.02
N GLY A 24 -12.20 -3.29 1.96
CA GLY A 24 -12.82 -4.60 1.72
C GLY A 24 -13.77 -5.00 2.85
N LYS A 25 -13.59 -6.21 3.37
CA LYS A 25 -14.38 -6.77 4.48
C LYS A 25 -13.79 -6.46 5.87
N SER A 26 -12.61 -5.83 5.91
CA SER A 26 -11.97 -5.43 7.18
C SER A 26 -12.68 -4.25 7.83
N ASP A 27 -12.29 -3.90 9.06
CA ASP A 27 -12.75 -2.70 9.78
C ASP A 27 -11.83 -1.48 9.55
N VAL A 28 -10.82 -1.62 8.69
CA VAL A 28 -9.84 -0.57 8.41
C VAL A 28 -10.42 0.51 7.51
N LEU A 29 -10.41 1.77 7.97
CA LEU A 29 -10.79 2.94 7.19
C LEU A 29 -9.54 3.63 6.66
N VAL A 30 -9.42 3.72 5.34
CA VAL A 30 -8.30 4.35 4.63
C VAL A 30 -8.76 5.59 3.88
N SER A 31 -7.90 6.60 3.75
CA SER A 31 -8.14 7.71 2.82
C SER A 31 -8.16 7.20 1.38
N GLU A 32 -8.99 7.80 0.52
CA GLU A 32 -9.06 7.42 -0.90
C GLU A 32 -7.76 7.67 -1.67
N LEU A 33 -6.93 8.60 -1.19
CA LEU A 33 -5.54 8.74 -1.60
C LEU A 33 -4.64 8.10 -0.55
N ILE A 34 -3.72 7.26 -0.99
CA ILE A 34 -2.73 6.59 -0.15
C ILE A 34 -1.35 7.06 -0.57
N LEU A 35 -0.54 7.49 0.40
CA LEU A 35 0.82 7.94 0.11
C LEU A 35 1.77 6.75 0.03
N GLY A 36 2.28 6.48 -1.17
CA GLY A 36 3.34 5.48 -1.39
C GLY A 36 4.69 6.00 -0.92
N CYS A 37 5.34 5.23 -0.05
CA CYS A 37 6.61 5.60 0.60
C CYS A 37 7.84 4.92 0.00
N TRP A 38 7.73 4.33 -1.21
CA TRP A 38 8.86 3.65 -1.84
C TRP A 38 10.05 4.59 -2.05
N ALA A 39 9.82 5.81 -2.56
CA ALA A 39 10.88 6.80 -2.77
C ALA A 39 11.64 7.17 -1.48
N MET A 40 11.00 7.05 -0.31
CA MET A 40 11.62 7.33 0.99
C MET A 40 12.67 6.29 1.38
N GLY A 41 12.72 5.15 0.70
CA GLY A 41 13.79 4.17 0.82
C GLY A 41 15.14 4.66 0.26
N GLY A 42 15.10 5.52 -0.76
CA GLY A 42 16.30 6.09 -1.38
C GLY A 42 16.96 5.21 -2.44
N ASP A 43 16.37 4.06 -2.81
CA ASP A 43 17.02 3.08 -3.68
C ASP A 43 16.93 3.45 -5.17
N TYR A 44 15.71 3.62 -5.70
CA TYR A 44 15.45 3.74 -7.15
C TYR A 44 15.16 5.18 -7.61
N PHE A 45 14.82 6.05 -6.68
CA PHE A 45 14.39 7.43 -6.98
C PHE A 45 15.44 8.48 -6.65
N GLY A 46 16.64 8.04 -6.26
CA GLY A 46 17.73 8.90 -5.82
C GLY A 46 17.72 9.12 -4.30
N ALA A 47 18.76 9.78 -3.83
CA ALA A 47 18.90 10.09 -2.40
C ALA A 47 17.74 10.97 -1.92
N THR A 48 17.16 10.61 -0.78
CA THR A 48 16.12 11.38 -0.09
C THR A 48 16.60 11.69 1.32
N GLU A 49 16.28 12.88 1.79
CA GLU A 49 16.53 13.28 3.17
C GLU A 49 15.35 12.85 4.06
N ASP A 50 15.65 12.26 5.21
CA ASP A 50 14.61 11.80 6.13
C ASP A 50 13.73 12.96 6.62
N ALA A 51 14.32 14.15 6.82
CA ALA A 51 13.57 15.34 7.22
C ALA A 51 12.53 15.76 6.17
N ALA A 52 12.89 15.77 4.89
CA ALA A 52 11.94 16.07 3.80
C ALA A 52 10.86 14.99 3.66
N SER A 53 11.22 13.73 3.88
CA SER A 53 10.27 12.61 3.88
C SER A 53 9.27 12.72 5.03
N LEU A 54 9.71 13.06 6.22
CA LEU A 54 8.86 13.30 7.40
C LEU A 54 7.91 14.47 7.16
N GLU A 55 8.42 15.61 6.67
CA GLU A 55 7.59 16.77 6.31
C GLU A 55 6.50 16.38 5.29
N ALA A 56 6.86 15.61 4.25
CA ALA A 56 5.90 15.16 3.25
C ALA A 56 4.78 14.29 3.85
N LEU A 57 5.10 13.41 4.81
CA LEU A 57 4.11 12.59 5.52
C LEU A 57 3.20 13.45 6.41
N GLU A 58 3.76 14.37 7.18
CA GLU A 58 3.03 15.27 8.08
C GLU A 58 2.09 16.19 7.27
N VAL A 59 2.59 16.83 6.22
CA VAL A 59 1.77 17.69 5.32
C VAL A 59 0.67 16.88 4.62
N SER A 60 0.98 15.65 4.19
CA SER A 60 -0.04 14.77 3.58
C SER A 60 -1.15 14.46 4.58
N TYR A 61 -0.80 14.17 5.83
CA TYR A 61 -1.77 13.95 6.89
C TYR A 61 -2.65 15.18 7.15
N GLU A 62 -2.07 16.38 7.21
CA GLU A 62 -2.81 17.64 7.35
C GLU A 62 -3.80 17.89 6.20
N LYS A 63 -3.51 17.34 5.00
CA LYS A 63 -4.42 17.37 3.84
C LYS A 63 -5.43 16.21 3.83
N GLY A 64 -5.48 15.40 4.89
CA GLY A 64 -6.45 14.33 5.07
C GLY A 64 -5.98 12.93 4.61
N VAL A 65 -4.75 12.78 4.12
CA VAL A 65 -4.19 11.45 3.81
C VAL A 65 -3.81 10.75 5.11
N ASN A 66 -4.60 9.78 5.54
CA ASN A 66 -4.31 9.05 6.77
C ASN A 66 -3.57 7.73 6.57
N THR A 67 -3.25 7.35 5.32
CA THR A 67 -2.73 6.02 4.99
C THR A 67 -1.38 6.12 4.30
N PHE A 68 -0.37 5.44 4.86
CA PHE A 68 1.01 5.39 4.38
C PHE A 68 1.37 3.96 3.98
N ASP A 69 1.82 3.79 2.74
CA ASP A 69 2.15 2.50 2.16
C ASP A 69 3.66 2.34 2.03
N THR A 70 4.24 1.44 2.82
CA THR A 70 5.66 1.09 2.83
C THR A 70 5.88 -0.42 2.61
N ALA A 71 7.12 -0.89 2.71
CA ALA A 71 7.51 -2.30 2.70
C ALA A 71 8.88 -2.49 3.34
N GLU A 72 9.15 -3.71 3.85
CA GLU A 72 10.44 -4.07 4.46
C GLU A 72 11.64 -3.86 3.53
N ILE A 73 11.44 -4.07 2.22
CA ILE A 73 12.53 -3.93 1.23
C ILE A 73 12.82 -2.48 0.84
N TYR A 74 11.97 -1.51 1.14
CA TYR A 74 12.18 -0.12 0.73
C TYR A 74 13.31 0.50 1.54
N GLY A 75 14.48 0.65 0.89
CA GLY A 75 15.71 1.10 1.55
C GLY A 75 16.13 0.21 2.72
N ASN A 76 15.92 -1.10 2.60
CA ASN A 76 16.22 -2.06 3.67
C ASN A 76 15.62 -1.64 5.02
N GLY A 77 14.31 -1.32 4.99
CA GLY A 77 13.54 -0.86 6.15
C GLY A 77 13.71 0.62 6.53
N ARG A 78 14.44 1.41 5.75
CA ARG A 78 14.55 2.87 5.98
C ARG A 78 13.19 3.53 5.87
N SER A 79 12.42 3.21 4.81
CA SER A 79 11.07 3.75 4.63
C SER A 79 10.16 3.43 5.81
N GLU A 80 10.23 2.21 6.37
CA GLU A 80 9.45 1.86 7.56
C GLU A 80 9.86 2.71 8.79
N ARG A 81 11.15 2.96 9.00
CA ARG A 81 11.62 3.83 10.10
C ARG A 81 11.09 5.26 9.97
N VAL A 82 11.11 5.82 8.76
CA VAL A 82 10.59 7.18 8.49
C VAL A 82 9.08 7.23 8.71
N VAL A 83 8.33 6.25 8.20
CA VAL A 83 6.87 6.14 8.40
C VAL A 83 6.54 5.97 9.89
N GLY A 84 7.30 5.15 10.62
CA GLY A 84 7.13 4.95 12.06
C GLY A 84 7.34 6.24 12.86
N GLU A 85 8.37 7.02 12.54
CA GLU A 85 8.60 8.32 13.17
C GLU A 85 7.47 9.32 12.88
N ALA A 86 6.99 9.38 11.64
CA ALA A 86 5.82 10.21 11.30
C ALA A 86 4.57 9.77 12.07
N ALA A 87 4.31 8.46 12.14
CA ALA A 87 3.18 7.92 12.90
C ALA A 87 3.27 8.24 14.40
N ARG A 88 4.46 8.22 14.98
CA ARG A 88 4.69 8.60 16.37
C ARG A 88 4.37 10.09 16.62
N ARG A 89 4.76 10.99 15.69
CA ARG A 89 4.51 12.44 15.79
C ARG A 89 3.05 12.78 15.59
N ILE A 90 2.38 12.17 14.62
CA ILE A 90 0.97 12.42 14.29
C ILE A 90 0.03 11.77 15.33
N GLY A 91 0.41 10.60 15.82
CA GLY A 91 -0.39 9.69 16.65
C GLY A 91 -0.70 8.40 15.87
N ARG A 92 -0.24 7.24 16.39
CA ARG A 92 -0.37 5.94 15.72
C ARG A 92 -1.82 5.56 15.39
N ASP A 93 -2.75 5.88 16.27
CA ASP A 93 -4.18 5.62 16.14
C ASP A 93 -4.86 6.45 15.03
N LYS A 94 -4.25 7.56 14.66
CA LYS A 94 -4.78 8.47 13.63
C LYS A 94 -4.37 8.08 12.22
N VAL A 95 -3.29 7.30 12.07
CA VAL A 95 -2.77 6.87 10.76
C VAL A 95 -3.01 5.40 10.51
N ARG A 96 -3.00 5.01 9.24
CA ARG A 96 -3.04 3.63 8.77
C ARG A 96 -1.71 3.29 8.12
N ILE A 97 -1.10 2.21 8.57
CA ILE A 97 0.21 1.77 8.08
C ILE A 97 0.02 0.47 7.29
N ILE A 98 0.47 0.50 6.07
CA ILE A 98 0.58 -0.65 5.18
C ILE A 98 2.05 -1.04 5.09
N SER A 99 2.37 -2.31 5.34
CA SER A 99 3.68 -2.86 5.01
C SER A 99 3.55 -4.21 4.29
N LYS A 100 4.66 -4.78 3.85
CA LYS A 100 4.66 -5.95 2.96
C LYS A 100 5.82 -6.87 3.27
N VAL A 101 5.58 -8.19 3.27
CA VAL A 101 6.62 -9.21 3.34
C VAL A 101 7.13 -9.55 1.94
N PHE A 102 8.44 -9.67 1.77
CA PHE A 102 9.07 -9.96 0.50
C PHE A 102 9.44 -11.44 0.32
N LYS A 103 9.68 -11.85 -0.92
CA LYS A 103 9.87 -13.26 -1.34
C LYS A 103 10.74 -14.14 -0.43
N PRO A 104 11.94 -13.72 0.04
CA PRO A 104 12.79 -14.59 0.87
C PRO A 104 12.17 -14.96 2.23
N SER A 105 11.15 -14.21 2.66
CA SER A 105 10.52 -14.31 3.98
C SER A 105 9.12 -14.95 3.95
N MET A 106 8.78 -15.71 2.91
CA MET A 106 7.42 -16.22 2.71
C MET A 106 7.09 -17.50 3.49
N SER A 107 8.08 -18.25 4.03
CA SER A 107 7.79 -19.39 4.91
C SER A 107 7.34 -18.91 6.29
N ARG A 108 6.54 -19.74 6.99
CA ARG A 108 5.87 -19.36 8.24
C ARG A 108 6.77 -18.63 9.23
N ASP A 109 7.85 -19.26 9.68
CA ASP A 109 8.70 -18.67 10.73
C ASP A 109 9.43 -17.41 10.26
N LYS A 110 9.83 -17.36 8.98
CA LYS A 110 10.44 -16.15 8.39
C LYS A 110 9.42 -15.03 8.25
N MET A 111 8.18 -15.32 7.87
CA MET A 111 7.13 -14.32 7.72
C MET A 111 6.74 -13.71 9.06
N ILE A 112 6.61 -14.53 10.10
CA ILE A 112 6.35 -14.05 11.46
C ILE A 112 7.48 -13.12 11.90
N LYS A 113 8.74 -13.55 11.73
CA LYS A 113 9.90 -12.72 12.05
C LYS A 113 9.95 -11.42 11.23
N ALA A 114 9.69 -11.49 9.92
CA ALA A 114 9.67 -10.29 9.06
C ALA A 114 8.59 -9.29 9.50
N CYS A 115 7.42 -9.78 9.90
CA CYS A 115 6.36 -8.95 10.46
C CYS A 115 6.82 -8.28 11.77
N GLU A 116 7.43 -9.03 12.68
CA GLU A 116 7.97 -8.50 13.95
C GLU A 116 9.07 -7.47 13.73
N ASP A 117 9.98 -7.74 12.79
CA ASP A 117 11.04 -6.81 12.43
C ASP A 117 10.47 -5.51 11.80
N SER A 118 9.38 -5.62 11.00
CA SER A 118 8.67 -4.45 10.47
C SER A 118 7.99 -3.64 11.58
N LEU A 119 7.31 -4.31 12.52
CA LEU A 119 6.70 -3.66 13.68
C LEU A 119 7.75 -2.93 14.53
N GLN A 120 8.91 -3.55 14.74
CA GLN A 120 10.03 -2.93 15.46
C GLN A 120 10.55 -1.68 14.74
N ARG A 121 10.77 -1.73 13.42
CA ARG A 121 11.22 -0.57 12.62
C ARG A 121 10.22 0.56 12.63
N LEU A 122 8.93 0.23 12.58
CA LEU A 122 7.81 1.17 12.63
C LEU A 122 7.50 1.71 14.04
N GLY A 123 8.02 1.05 15.09
CA GLY A 123 7.74 1.43 16.49
C GLY A 123 6.26 1.28 16.87
N THR A 124 5.61 0.21 16.42
CA THR A 124 4.19 -0.06 16.65
C THR A 124 3.93 -1.54 16.92
N ASP A 125 2.81 -1.85 17.56
CA ASP A 125 2.43 -3.23 17.91
C ASP A 125 1.59 -3.90 16.82
N TYR A 126 1.09 -3.14 15.83
CA TYR A 126 0.25 -3.67 14.77
C TYR A 126 0.41 -2.91 13.44
N LEU A 127 0.13 -3.61 12.34
CA LEU A 127 -0.07 -3.04 11.01
C LEU A 127 -1.57 -3.00 10.67
N ASP A 128 -2.01 -1.94 10.02
CA ASP A 128 -3.39 -1.88 9.54
C ASP A 128 -3.60 -2.83 8.36
N VAL A 129 -2.59 -2.96 7.48
CA VAL A 129 -2.60 -3.93 6.38
C VAL A 129 -1.21 -4.55 6.22
N TYR A 130 -1.15 -5.86 6.04
CA TYR A 130 0.06 -6.55 5.68
C TYR A 130 -0.12 -7.30 4.37
N PHE A 131 0.81 -7.12 3.43
CA PHE A 131 0.73 -7.71 2.10
C PHE A 131 1.73 -8.84 1.92
N LEU A 132 1.31 -9.91 1.23
CA LEU A 132 2.25 -10.70 0.44
C LEU A 132 2.65 -9.85 -0.77
N HIS A 133 3.92 -9.39 -0.82
CA HIS A 133 4.37 -8.37 -1.78
C HIS A 133 4.41 -8.88 -3.23
N TYR A 134 4.75 -10.16 -3.39
CA TYR A 134 4.75 -10.88 -4.66
C TYR A 134 4.37 -12.34 -4.45
N PRO A 135 3.80 -13.00 -5.44
CA PRO A 135 3.69 -14.45 -5.40
C PRO A 135 5.08 -15.10 -5.42
N VAL A 136 5.20 -16.28 -4.83
CA VAL A 136 6.35 -17.18 -4.95
C VAL A 136 5.89 -18.51 -5.51
N GLU A 137 6.82 -19.28 -6.07
CA GLU A 137 6.48 -20.58 -6.64
C GLU A 137 5.94 -21.52 -5.55
N GLU A 138 4.89 -22.29 -5.88
CA GLU A 138 4.20 -23.20 -4.95
C GLU A 138 5.15 -24.25 -4.34
N LYS A 139 6.17 -24.66 -5.12
CA LYS A 139 7.20 -25.60 -4.64
C LYS A 139 8.16 -25.01 -3.61
N GLU A 140 8.24 -23.69 -3.50
CA GLU A 140 9.09 -23.02 -2.50
C GLU A 140 8.36 -22.91 -1.15
N VAL A 141 7.17 -22.30 -1.19
CA VAL A 141 6.26 -22.18 -0.04
C VAL A 141 4.83 -22.20 -0.56
N SER A 142 4.02 -23.12 -0.08
CA SER A 142 2.65 -23.25 -0.55
C SER A 142 1.81 -22.01 -0.27
N ILE A 143 0.83 -21.74 -1.12
CA ILE A 143 -0.12 -20.64 -0.87
C ILE A 143 -0.93 -20.89 0.41
N GLN A 144 -1.18 -22.15 0.74
CA GLN A 144 -1.82 -22.54 2.00
C GLN A 144 -1.00 -22.05 3.20
N GLU A 145 0.29 -22.41 3.29
CA GLU A 145 1.16 -22.01 4.40
C GLU A 145 1.24 -20.48 4.53
N ARG A 146 1.37 -19.78 3.40
CA ARG A 146 1.41 -18.31 3.39
C ARG A 146 0.13 -17.68 3.94
N MET A 147 -1.03 -18.15 3.50
CA MET A 147 -2.31 -17.58 3.95
C MET A 147 -2.64 -17.96 5.39
N GLU A 148 -2.38 -19.21 5.79
CA GLU A 148 -2.55 -19.63 7.19
C GLU A 148 -1.65 -18.81 8.13
N THR A 149 -0.42 -18.49 7.71
CA THR A 149 0.48 -17.62 8.47
C THR A 149 -0.06 -16.19 8.58
N MET A 150 -0.62 -15.64 7.51
CA MET A 150 -1.26 -14.31 7.54
C MET A 150 -2.47 -14.30 8.50
N GLU A 151 -3.28 -15.34 8.48
CA GLU A 151 -4.41 -15.49 9.44
C GLU A 151 -3.92 -15.65 10.89
N GLU A 152 -2.81 -16.36 11.12
CA GLU A 152 -2.17 -16.45 12.44
C GLU A 152 -1.73 -15.07 12.94
N LEU A 153 -1.06 -14.27 12.11
CA LEU A 153 -0.66 -12.90 12.43
C LEU A 153 -1.88 -12.00 12.70
N LYS A 154 -2.95 -12.17 11.95
CA LYS A 154 -4.21 -11.43 12.15
C LYS A 154 -4.87 -11.81 13.46
N LYS A 155 -4.96 -13.10 13.77
CA LYS A 155 -5.50 -13.61 15.05
C LYS A 155 -4.66 -13.18 16.25
N ALA A 156 -3.35 -13.07 16.07
CA ALA A 156 -2.44 -12.54 17.11
C ALA A 156 -2.53 -11.01 17.29
N GLY A 157 -3.34 -10.31 16.48
CA GLY A 157 -3.50 -8.86 16.52
C GLY A 157 -2.33 -8.07 15.94
N LYS A 158 -1.37 -8.73 15.29
CA LYS A 158 -0.22 -8.07 14.68
C LYS A 158 -0.55 -7.38 13.35
N ILE A 159 -1.59 -7.85 12.66
CA ILE A 159 -2.12 -7.24 11.45
C ILE A 159 -3.65 -7.18 11.51
N ARG A 160 -4.28 -6.19 10.89
CA ARG A 160 -5.74 -6.03 10.90
C ARG A 160 -6.39 -6.50 9.60
N ALA A 161 -5.71 -6.36 8.46
CA ALA A 161 -6.19 -6.78 7.16
C ALA A 161 -5.08 -7.48 6.36
N ILE A 162 -5.49 -8.45 5.53
CA ILE A 162 -4.60 -9.25 4.68
C ILE A 162 -4.69 -8.76 3.24
N GLY A 163 -3.53 -8.46 2.65
CA GLY A 163 -3.40 -7.99 1.28
C GLY A 163 -2.56 -8.91 0.39
N LEU A 164 -2.88 -8.89 -0.92
CA LEU A 164 -2.09 -9.56 -1.95
C LEU A 164 -1.64 -8.52 -2.99
N SER A 165 -0.34 -8.45 -3.30
CA SER A 165 0.21 -7.55 -4.30
C SER A 165 0.86 -8.33 -5.43
N ASN A 166 0.62 -7.91 -6.68
CA ASN A 166 1.13 -8.56 -7.88
C ASN A 166 0.64 -10.00 -8.12
N PHE A 167 -0.48 -10.38 -7.52
CA PHE A 167 -1.12 -11.68 -7.74
C PHE A 167 -2.06 -11.64 -8.94
N SER A 168 -2.04 -12.68 -9.75
CA SER A 168 -3.06 -12.92 -10.78
C SER A 168 -4.42 -13.28 -10.17
N LEU A 169 -5.46 -13.28 -11.00
CA LEU A 169 -6.80 -13.71 -10.56
C LEU A 169 -6.81 -15.16 -10.05
N GLU A 170 -6.10 -16.05 -10.74
CA GLU A 170 -6.00 -17.46 -10.37
C GLU A 170 -5.26 -17.65 -9.04
N GLU A 171 -4.15 -16.96 -8.84
CA GLU A 171 -3.39 -17.00 -7.58
C GLU A 171 -4.21 -16.41 -6.42
N MET A 172 -4.94 -15.31 -6.67
CA MET A 172 -5.85 -14.75 -5.66
C MET A 172 -6.96 -15.73 -5.28
N LYS A 173 -7.61 -16.38 -6.28
CA LYS A 173 -8.62 -17.42 -6.00
C LYS A 173 -8.05 -18.61 -5.24
N ALA A 174 -6.80 -18.98 -5.53
CA ALA A 174 -6.10 -20.03 -4.78
C ALA A 174 -5.88 -19.62 -3.32
N ALA A 175 -5.41 -18.37 -3.09
CA ALA A 175 -5.20 -17.82 -1.75
C ALA A 175 -6.51 -17.76 -0.93
N MET A 176 -7.61 -17.36 -1.55
CA MET A 176 -8.93 -17.26 -0.90
C MET A 176 -9.49 -18.58 -0.37
N LYS A 177 -8.93 -19.73 -0.76
CA LYS A 177 -9.31 -21.05 -0.21
C LYS A 177 -8.78 -21.25 1.21
N TYR A 178 -7.75 -20.53 1.62
CA TYR A 178 -7.01 -20.73 2.86
C TYR A 178 -7.04 -19.53 3.82
N GLY A 179 -7.63 -18.42 3.41
CA GLY A 179 -7.77 -17.26 4.27
C GLY A 179 -8.55 -16.13 3.61
N GLN A 180 -8.89 -15.11 4.41
CA GLN A 180 -9.57 -13.92 3.91
C GLN A 180 -8.60 -13.01 3.18
N VAL A 181 -8.96 -12.57 1.97
CA VAL A 181 -8.28 -11.48 1.26
C VAL A 181 -9.13 -10.23 1.40
N ASP A 182 -8.61 -9.21 2.08
CA ASP A 182 -9.30 -7.93 2.31
C ASP A 182 -9.01 -6.92 1.20
N VAL A 183 -7.80 -6.97 0.61
CA VAL A 183 -7.34 -5.99 -0.37
C VAL A 183 -6.33 -6.58 -1.36
N ILE A 184 -6.37 -6.07 -2.59
CA ILE A 184 -5.34 -6.33 -3.60
C ILE A 184 -4.63 -5.05 -4.01
N GLN A 185 -3.34 -5.19 -4.39
CA GLN A 185 -2.52 -4.09 -4.87
C GLN A 185 -1.90 -4.44 -6.24
N PRO A 186 -2.62 -4.22 -7.37
CA PRO A 186 -2.11 -4.42 -8.71
C PRO A 186 -1.42 -3.16 -9.26
N CYS A 187 -0.56 -3.34 -10.28
CA CYS A 187 -0.14 -2.23 -11.14
C CYS A 187 -1.32 -1.82 -12.04
N TYR A 188 -1.84 -0.60 -11.88
CA TYR A 188 -2.95 -0.14 -12.71
C TYR A 188 -2.91 1.37 -12.94
N SER A 189 -3.06 1.77 -14.19
CA SER A 189 -3.12 3.17 -14.61
C SER A 189 -3.91 3.31 -15.90
N LEU A 190 -4.08 4.52 -16.41
CA LEU A 190 -4.66 4.75 -17.74
C LEU A 190 -3.87 4.08 -18.88
N LEU A 191 -2.56 3.84 -18.67
CA LEU A 191 -1.65 3.23 -19.65
C LEU A 191 -1.44 1.72 -19.43
N TRP A 192 -1.86 1.18 -18.28
CA TRP A 192 -1.66 -0.22 -17.90
C TRP A 192 -2.97 -0.80 -17.36
N ARG A 193 -3.66 -1.61 -18.17
CA ARG A 193 -5.04 -2.06 -17.90
C ARG A 193 -5.23 -3.57 -18.09
N TYR A 194 -4.20 -4.35 -17.84
CA TYR A 194 -4.25 -5.80 -18.09
C TYR A 194 -5.05 -6.60 -17.06
N ASP A 195 -5.34 -6.01 -15.88
CA ASP A 195 -5.94 -6.71 -14.75
C ASP A 195 -7.45 -6.43 -14.58
N GLU A 196 -8.17 -6.08 -15.64
CA GLU A 196 -9.58 -5.69 -15.53
C GLU A 196 -10.49 -6.82 -15.00
N GLU A 197 -10.21 -8.08 -15.32
CA GLU A 197 -10.95 -9.23 -14.77
C GLU A 197 -10.69 -9.40 -13.26
N LEU A 198 -9.45 -9.19 -12.82
CA LEU A 198 -9.08 -9.17 -11.40
C LEU A 198 -9.83 -8.07 -10.66
N LEU A 199 -9.89 -6.86 -11.21
CA LEU A 199 -10.60 -5.73 -10.62
C LEU A 199 -12.11 -5.98 -10.53
N LYS A 200 -12.71 -6.55 -11.58
CA LYS A 200 -14.12 -6.92 -11.61
C LYS A 200 -14.43 -7.97 -10.53
N PHE A 201 -13.66 -9.04 -10.50
CA PHE A 201 -13.82 -10.10 -9.50
C PHE A 201 -13.67 -9.55 -8.08
N SER A 202 -12.68 -8.69 -7.83
CA SER A 202 -12.45 -8.09 -6.52
C SER A 202 -13.65 -7.27 -6.04
N ARG A 203 -14.22 -6.44 -6.91
CA ARG A 203 -15.43 -5.66 -6.63
C ARG A 203 -16.63 -6.56 -6.30
N GLU A 204 -16.84 -7.62 -7.09
CA GLU A 204 -17.96 -8.55 -6.90
C GLU A 204 -17.83 -9.35 -5.60
N ASN A 205 -16.62 -9.53 -5.10
CA ASN A 205 -16.33 -10.28 -3.86
C ASN A 205 -16.07 -9.41 -2.63
N GLY A 206 -16.23 -8.08 -2.76
CA GLY A 206 -16.02 -7.13 -1.66
C GLY A 206 -14.56 -7.05 -1.20
N ILE A 207 -13.62 -7.19 -2.14
CA ILE A 207 -12.18 -7.03 -1.94
C ILE A 207 -11.80 -5.62 -2.39
N ALA A 208 -11.11 -4.86 -1.54
CA ALA A 208 -10.65 -3.52 -1.89
C ALA A 208 -9.50 -3.58 -2.93
N VAL A 209 -9.37 -2.51 -3.71
CA VAL A 209 -8.29 -2.37 -4.70
C VAL A 209 -7.51 -1.10 -4.40
N ILE A 210 -6.22 -1.24 -4.17
CA ILE A 210 -5.26 -0.14 -3.99
C ILE A 210 -4.23 -0.21 -5.13
N PRO A 211 -4.48 0.43 -6.29
CA PRO A 211 -3.54 0.33 -7.39
C PRO A 211 -2.26 1.11 -7.11
N TYR A 212 -1.11 0.59 -7.58
CA TYR A 212 0.14 1.32 -7.59
C TYR A 212 0.52 1.78 -9.01
N SER A 213 1.51 2.68 -9.12
CA SER A 213 1.93 3.31 -10.38
C SER A 213 0.79 4.00 -11.16
N THR A 214 -0.19 4.54 -10.45
CA THR A 214 -1.40 5.17 -11.03
C THR A 214 -1.09 6.35 -11.95
N LEU A 215 0.05 7.03 -11.74
CA LEU A 215 0.56 8.11 -12.60
C LEU A 215 1.59 7.61 -13.64
N ALA A 216 1.70 6.29 -13.84
CA ALA A 216 2.63 5.65 -14.79
C ALA A 216 4.06 6.20 -14.64
N GLN A 217 4.59 6.20 -13.40
CA GLN A 217 5.93 6.71 -13.04
C GLN A 217 6.21 8.14 -13.53
N GLY A 218 5.16 8.96 -13.58
CA GLY A 218 5.24 10.36 -13.95
C GLY A 218 4.85 10.67 -15.40
N LEU A 219 4.61 9.68 -16.27
CA LEU A 219 4.17 9.90 -17.66
C LEU A 219 2.82 10.64 -17.71
N LEU A 220 1.93 10.36 -16.77
CA LEU A 220 0.59 10.98 -16.71
C LEU A 220 0.57 12.33 -15.97
N THR A 221 1.70 12.84 -15.50
CA THR A 221 1.75 14.12 -14.77
C THR A 221 1.86 15.34 -15.68
N GLY A 222 2.08 15.14 -16.97
CA GLY A 222 2.32 16.23 -17.94
C GLY A 222 3.72 16.86 -17.88
N LYS A 223 4.66 16.32 -17.07
CA LYS A 223 6.03 16.84 -16.99
C LYS A 223 6.86 16.56 -18.25
N TYR A 224 6.52 15.49 -18.98
CA TYR A 224 7.20 15.13 -20.22
C TYR A 224 6.52 15.80 -21.41
N LYS A 225 7.33 16.39 -22.29
CA LYS A 225 6.88 17.01 -23.56
C LYS A 225 7.28 16.12 -24.73
N LYS A 226 6.57 16.26 -25.87
CA LYS A 226 6.94 15.56 -27.12
C LYS A 226 8.39 15.95 -27.50
N GLY A 227 9.27 14.94 -27.63
CA GLY A 227 10.68 15.13 -27.96
C GLY A 227 11.62 15.35 -26.75
N ALA A 228 11.15 15.11 -25.52
CA ALA A 228 12.00 15.11 -24.33
C ALA A 228 12.61 13.72 -24.10
#